data_78f2227ebf728853778a8ceba3939f24
#
_entry.id   78f2227ebf728853778a8ceba3939f24
#
_cell.length_a   1.000
_cell.length_b   1.000
_cell.length_c   1.000
_cell.angle_alpha   90.00
_cell.angle_beta   90.00
_cell.angle_gamma   90.00
#
_symmetry.space_group_name_H-M   'P 1'
#
loop_
_entity.id
_entity.type
_entity.pdbx_description
1 polymer ?
#
loop_
_entity_poly.entity_id
_entity_poly.type
_entity_poly.pdbx_seq_one_letter_code
_entity_poly.pdbx_strand_id
1 'polypeptide(L)'
;MNSDTELTVFENENENDNNNGAGAEKDRSRGLLVVGAIAALMLVILIIALAMTKSTRDREFENMARAGSQEFDAYKDKVTVEVDPEGKMVYPNMIGMWQLEARAKLTNRGDRDLTGVEVIGKMLDLEDKVIAQIVRLQIPRIRKEPLKPGESMNIVLKVDAPKNIAEVDVKDITIELHGVRFQ
;
A
#
# COMPACT_ATOMS: atom_id res chain seq x y z
N MET A 1 -87.78 4.20 25.21
CA MET A 1 -87.32 5.21 26.17
C MET A 1 -86.25 6.04 25.53
N ASN A 2 -86.62 7.27 25.32
CA ASN A 2 -85.94 8.36 24.62
C ASN A 2 -84.55 8.61 25.10
N SER A 3 -83.69 9.03 24.22
CA SER A 3 -82.88 10.24 24.47
C SER A 3 -82.28 10.70 23.14
N ASP A 4 -82.74 11.87 22.77
CA ASP A 4 -82.26 12.76 21.76
C ASP A 4 -80.85 13.21 22.10
N THR A 5 -79.98 13.28 21.10
CA THR A 5 -78.76 14.01 21.27
C THR A 5 -78.51 14.87 20.02
N GLU A 6 -78.47 16.14 20.25
CA GLU A 6 -78.38 17.27 19.34
C GLU A 6 -77.11 17.19 18.47
N LEU A 7 -77.28 17.52 17.23
CA LEU A 7 -76.23 17.88 16.28
C LEU A 7 -75.80 19.36 16.52
N THR A 8 -74.60 19.55 16.99
CA THR A 8 -73.94 20.86 16.89
C THR A 8 -73.02 20.89 15.67
N VAL A 9 -73.47 21.66 14.72
CA VAL A 9 -72.70 22.04 13.55
C VAL A 9 -71.66 23.07 14.01
N PHE A 10 -70.37 22.76 13.87
CA PHE A 10 -69.29 23.74 13.88
C PHE A 10 -68.93 24.07 12.46
N GLU A 11 -69.29 25.26 12.04
CA GLU A 11 -68.69 25.96 10.90
C GLU A 11 -67.25 26.21 11.20
N ASN A 12 -66.39 25.69 10.37
CA ASN A 12 -64.96 25.93 10.47
C ASN A 12 -64.58 26.89 9.32
N GLU A 13 -64.40 28.13 9.70
CA GLU A 13 -63.82 29.15 8.84
C GLU A 13 -62.42 28.74 8.41
N ASN A 14 -62.30 28.59 7.14
CA ASN A 14 -61.07 28.23 6.45
C ASN A 14 -60.31 29.54 6.18
N GLU A 15 -59.49 29.98 7.14
CA GLU A 15 -58.55 31.05 6.93
C GLU A 15 -57.28 30.48 6.21
N ASN A 16 -57.15 30.95 5.05
CA ASN A 16 -56.14 30.65 4.04
C ASN A 16 -54.83 31.37 4.41
N ASP A 17 -53.92 30.67 5.11
CA ASP A 17 -52.51 31.10 5.28
C ASP A 17 -51.59 30.43 4.30
N ASN A 18 -51.71 30.89 3.07
CA ASN A 18 -50.79 30.57 1.96
C ASN A 18 -49.67 31.65 1.90
N ASN A 19 -48.73 31.63 2.87
CA ASN A 19 -47.50 32.43 2.69
C ASN A 19 -46.34 32.04 3.58
N ASN A 20 -45.82 30.80 3.48
CA ASN A 20 -44.52 30.46 4.09
C ASN A 20 -43.69 29.38 3.31
N GLY A 21 -43.99 29.16 2.02
CA GLY A 21 -43.26 28.15 1.23
C GLY A 21 -41.98 28.66 0.55
N ALA A 22 -41.85 29.95 0.31
CA ALA A 22 -40.75 30.46 -0.50
C ALA A 22 -39.42 30.69 0.25
N GLY A 23 -39.43 30.80 1.58
CA GLY A 23 -38.23 31.00 2.38
C GLY A 23 -37.46 29.70 2.69
N ALA A 24 -38.19 28.62 2.93
CA ALA A 24 -37.61 27.35 3.33
C ALA A 24 -36.90 26.61 2.18
N GLU A 25 -37.31 26.81 0.94
CA GLU A 25 -36.71 26.19 -0.23
C GLU A 25 -35.38 26.85 -0.62
N LYS A 26 -35.27 28.15 -0.42
CA LYS A 26 -34.07 28.95 -0.71
C LYS A 26 -32.93 28.66 0.30
N ASP A 27 -33.23 28.35 1.55
CA ASP A 27 -32.25 27.99 2.57
C ASP A 27 -31.78 26.53 2.42
N ARG A 28 -32.66 25.61 1.97
CA ARG A 28 -32.26 24.23 1.66
C ARG A 28 -31.29 24.16 0.49
N SER A 29 -31.48 24.97 -0.56
CA SER A 29 -30.56 25.00 -1.71
C SER A 29 -29.20 25.57 -1.36
N ARG A 30 -29.13 26.57 -0.46
CA ARG A 30 -27.87 27.12 0.03
C ARG A 30 -27.13 26.14 0.93
N GLY A 31 -27.83 25.40 1.78
CA GLY A 31 -27.24 24.30 2.59
C GLY A 31 -26.63 23.22 1.73
N LEU A 32 -27.32 22.78 0.68
CA LEU A 32 -26.82 21.77 -0.28
C LEU A 32 -25.58 22.24 -1.04
N LEU A 33 -25.53 23.52 -1.44
CA LEU A 33 -24.35 24.10 -2.11
C LEU A 33 -23.14 24.16 -1.18
N VAL A 34 -23.31 24.51 0.09
CA VAL A 34 -22.22 24.54 1.08
C VAL A 34 -21.70 23.14 1.35
N VAL A 35 -22.55 22.14 1.52
CA VAL A 35 -22.16 20.74 1.73
C VAL A 35 -21.44 20.21 0.49
N GLY A 36 -21.91 20.52 -0.72
CA GLY A 36 -21.26 20.16 -1.98
C GLY A 36 -19.87 20.78 -2.14
N ALA A 37 -19.71 22.05 -1.75
CA ALA A 37 -18.41 22.72 -1.79
C ALA A 37 -17.41 22.13 -0.80
N ILE A 38 -17.84 21.77 0.41
CA ILE A 38 -16.98 21.10 1.41
C ILE A 38 -16.56 19.71 0.92
N ALA A 39 -17.49 18.94 0.35
CA ALA A 39 -17.19 17.63 -0.19
C ALA A 39 -16.20 17.70 -1.36
N ALA A 40 -16.35 18.66 -2.26
CA ALA A 40 -15.42 18.91 -3.35
C ALA A 40 -14.03 19.30 -2.84
N LEU A 41 -13.94 20.18 -1.83
CA LEU A 41 -12.68 20.57 -1.22
C LEU A 41 -11.96 19.37 -0.56
N MET A 42 -12.70 18.54 0.17
CA MET A 42 -12.16 17.31 0.79
C MET A 42 -11.63 16.35 -0.27
N LEU A 43 -12.33 16.19 -1.39
CA LEU A 43 -11.90 15.34 -2.49
C LEU A 43 -10.61 15.85 -3.14
N VAL A 44 -10.48 17.16 -3.32
CA VAL A 44 -9.26 17.80 -3.85
C VAL A 44 -8.08 17.59 -2.89
N ILE A 45 -8.29 17.77 -1.59
CA ILE A 45 -7.26 17.52 -0.55
C ILE A 45 -6.82 16.06 -0.57
N LEU A 46 -7.77 15.12 -0.70
CA LEU A 46 -7.48 13.69 -0.80
C LEU A 46 -6.66 13.35 -2.04
N ILE A 47 -7.00 13.93 -3.20
CA ILE A 47 -6.25 13.73 -4.45
C ILE A 47 -4.82 14.27 -4.31
N ILE A 48 -4.64 15.46 -3.73
CA ILE A 48 -3.32 16.06 -3.49
C ILE A 48 -2.51 15.18 -2.53
N ALA A 49 -3.11 14.70 -1.43
CA ALA A 49 -2.45 13.81 -0.48
C ALA A 49 -2.00 12.50 -1.13
N LEU A 50 -2.85 11.89 -1.98
CA LEU A 50 -2.51 10.69 -2.74
C LEU A 50 -1.41 10.93 -3.78
N ALA A 51 -1.43 12.08 -4.47
CA ALA A 51 -0.39 12.46 -5.42
C ALA A 51 0.96 12.71 -4.73
N MET A 52 0.95 13.37 -3.57
CA MET A 52 2.17 13.58 -2.77
C MET A 52 2.76 12.27 -2.23
N THR A 53 1.93 11.31 -1.81
CA THR A 53 2.39 9.99 -1.34
C THR A 53 3.03 9.17 -2.46
N LYS A 54 2.50 9.22 -3.68
CA LYS A 54 3.13 8.59 -4.85
C LYS A 54 4.50 9.20 -5.15
N SER A 55 4.59 10.53 -5.17
CA SER A 55 5.82 11.26 -5.45
C SER A 55 6.94 10.95 -4.43
N THR A 56 6.61 10.71 -3.17
CA THR A 56 7.62 10.38 -2.14
C THR A 56 8.13 8.95 -2.31
N ARG A 57 7.25 8.00 -2.66
CA ARG A 57 7.66 6.62 -2.96
C ARG A 57 8.57 6.54 -4.18
N ASP A 58 8.21 7.24 -5.25
CA ASP A 58 8.97 7.20 -6.50
C ASP A 58 10.37 7.82 -6.29
N ARG A 59 10.50 8.87 -5.47
CA ARG A 59 11.80 9.49 -5.13
C ARG A 59 12.72 8.58 -4.34
N GLU A 60 12.20 7.69 -3.50
CA GLU A 60 13.03 6.70 -2.78
C GLU A 60 13.66 5.67 -3.73
N PHE A 61 12.99 5.38 -4.85
CA PHE A 61 13.47 4.50 -5.91
C PHE A 61 14.22 5.23 -7.03
N GLU A 62 14.10 6.56 -7.11
CA GLU A 62 14.92 7.38 -8.00
C GLU A 62 16.39 7.34 -7.56
N ASN A 63 17.29 7.34 -8.49
CA ASN A 63 18.74 7.32 -8.28
C ASN A 63 19.30 6.01 -7.67
N MET A 64 18.58 4.89 -7.83
CA MET A 64 19.15 3.58 -7.57
C MET A 64 19.91 3.09 -8.82
N ALA A 65 21.16 2.75 -8.65
CA ALA A 65 21.90 2.01 -9.68
C ALA A 65 21.33 0.59 -9.74
N ARG A 66 20.85 0.16 -10.92
CA ARG A 66 20.23 -1.16 -11.17
C ARG A 66 20.96 -1.90 -12.25
N ALA A 67 20.61 -3.17 -12.46
CA ALA A 67 21.14 -4.02 -13.51
C ALA A 67 21.15 -3.30 -14.87
N GLY A 68 22.30 -3.34 -15.56
CA GLY A 68 22.55 -2.61 -16.79
C GLY A 68 23.16 -1.21 -16.61
N SER A 69 23.25 -0.69 -15.37
CA SER A 69 24.06 0.50 -15.10
C SER A 69 25.49 0.11 -14.75
N GLN A 70 26.46 0.86 -15.26
CA GLN A 70 27.88 0.62 -15.02
C GLN A 70 28.21 0.59 -13.52
N GLU A 71 27.56 1.44 -12.74
CA GLU A 71 27.78 1.56 -11.30
C GLU A 71 27.29 0.32 -10.53
N PHE A 72 26.12 -0.22 -10.91
CA PHE A 72 25.60 -1.47 -10.34
C PHE A 72 26.49 -2.66 -10.70
N ASP A 73 26.84 -2.80 -11.98
CA ASP A 73 27.63 -3.94 -12.46
C ASP A 73 29.04 -3.98 -11.85
N ALA A 74 29.62 -2.81 -11.55
CA ALA A 74 30.91 -2.70 -10.86
C ALA A 74 30.84 -3.03 -9.35
N TYR A 75 29.63 -3.00 -8.75
CA TYR A 75 29.51 -3.14 -7.31
C TYR A 75 28.67 -4.34 -6.83
N LYS A 76 27.86 -4.95 -7.70
CA LYS A 76 26.94 -6.05 -7.34
C LYS A 76 27.65 -7.22 -6.64
N ASP A 77 28.86 -7.57 -7.05
CA ASP A 77 29.63 -8.66 -6.49
C ASP A 77 30.25 -8.34 -5.11
N LYS A 78 30.22 -7.06 -4.72
CA LYS A 78 30.67 -6.59 -3.41
C LYS A 78 29.54 -6.59 -2.37
N VAL A 79 28.31 -6.88 -2.75
CA VAL A 79 27.17 -7.01 -1.84
C VAL A 79 26.69 -8.46 -1.89
N THR A 80 26.84 -9.17 -0.78
CA THR A 80 26.39 -10.57 -0.71
C THR A 80 25.03 -10.65 -0.03
N VAL A 81 24.16 -11.52 -0.56
CA VAL A 81 22.87 -11.89 0.04
C VAL A 81 22.90 -13.39 0.28
N GLU A 82 22.99 -13.76 1.55
CA GLU A 82 23.05 -15.16 2.00
C GLU A 82 21.69 -15.54 2.58
N VAL A 83 20.93 -16.38 1.86
CA VAL A 83 19.62 -16.85 2.32
C VAL A 83 19.83 -17.93 3.37
N ASP A 84 19.17 -17.79 4.51
CA ASP A 84 19.18 -18.79 5.58
C ASP A 84 18.31 -20.00 5.16
N PRO A 85 18.90 -21.19 4.97
CA PRO A 85 18.15 -22.39 4.58
C PRO A 85 17.06 -22.78 5.59
N GLU A 86 17.31 -22.55 6.89
CA GLU A 86 16.37 -22.86 7.97
C GLU A 86 15.37 -21.73 8.21
N GLY A 87 15.62 -20.56 7.64
CA GLY A 87 14.78 -19.37 7.73
C GLY A 87 13.68 -19.29 6.68
N LYS A 88 13.40 -20.38 5.96
CA LYS A 88 12.36 -20.44 4.92
C LYS A 88 11.09 -21.09 5.47
N MET A 89 9.96 -20.45 5.28
CA MET A 89 8.65 -20.94 5.72
C MET A 89 7.59 -20.69 4.65
N VAL A 90 6.77 -21.71 4.41
CA VAL A 90 5.58 -21.60 3.53
C VAL A 90 4.34 -21.69 4.41
N TYR A 91 3.44 -20.75 4.28
CA TYR A 91 2.20 -20.72 5.05
C TYR A 91 1.10 -19.93 4.30
N PRO A 92 -0.19 -20.20 4.56
CA PRO A 92 -1.26 -19.41 3.98
C PRO A 92 -1.29 -18.01 4.63
N ASN A 93 -1.44 -16.98 3.83
CA ASN A 93 -1.68 -15.62 4.32
C ASN A 93 -3.15 -15.43 4.74
N MET A 94 -3.50 -14.24 5.27
CA MET A 94 -4.83 -13.93 5.79
C MET A 94 -5.97 -14.05 4.77
N ILE A 95 -5.67 -14.06 3.47
CA ILE A 95 -6.65 -14.22 2.39
C ILE A 95 -6.58 -15.59 1.71
N GLY A 96 -5.89 -16.54 2.35
CA GLY A 96 -5.80 -17.93 1.89
C GLY A 96 -4.87 -18.19 0.71
N MET A 97 -4.03 -17.23 0.32
CA MET A 97 -2.96 -17.46 -0.66
C MET A 97 -1.72 -17.97 0.05
N TRP A 98 -0.96 -18.84 -0.61
CA TRP A 98 0.31 -19.28 -0.10
C TRP A 98 1.33 -18.14 -0.11
N GLN A 99 2.06 -18.02 0.98
CA GLN A 99 3.13 -17.04 1.13
C GLN A 99 4.41 -17.76 1.52
N LEU A 100 5.48 -17.47 0.82
CA LEU A 100 6.82 -17.93 1.16
C LEU A 100 7.58 -16.77 1.83
N GLU A 101 7.99 -17.00 3.06
CA GLU A 101 8.88 -16.11 3.81
C GLU A 101 10.30 -16.69 3.80
N ALA A 102 11.29 -15.84 3.58
CA ALA A 102 12.67 -16.20 3.70
C ALA A 102 13.46 -15.14 4.46
N ARG A 103 14.38 -15.58 5.30
CA ARG A 103 15.37 -14.77 5.99
C ARG A 103 16.68 -14.80 5.23
N ALA A 104 17.35 -13.67 5.18
CA ALA A 104 18.67 -13.60 4.57
C ALA A 104 19.54 -12.59 5.31
N LYS A 105 20.85 -12.77 5.18
CA LYS A 105 21.87 -11.83 5.64
C LYS A 105 22.43 -11.08 4.45
N LEU A 106 22.29 -9.78 4.46
CA LEU A 106 22.86 -8.88 3.45
C LEU A 106 24.14 -8.27 4.04
N THR A 107 25.26 -8.38 3.31
CA THR A 107 26.57 -7.88 3.77
C THR A 107 27.17 -6.97 2.70
N ASN A 108 27.60 -5.78 3.09
CA ASN A 108 28.38 -4.88 2.26
C ASN A 108 29.88 -5.24 2.38
N ARG A 109 30.42 -5.93 1.40
CA ARG A 109 31.85 -6.27 1.32
C ARG A 109 32.65 -5.25 0.48
N GLY A 110 31.99 -4.19 0.04
CA GLY A 110 32.63 -3.12 -0.72
C GLY A 110 33.26 -2.06 0.14
N ASP A 111 33.62 -0.97 -0.49
CA ASP A 111 34.38 0.15 0.05
C ASP A 111 33.56 1.44 0.19
N ARG A 112 32.28 1.42 -0.18
CA ARG A 112 31.37 2.58 -0.15
C ARG A 112 30.20 2.34 0.80
N ASP A 113 29.70 3.40 1.41
CA ASP A 113 28.48 3.38 2.22
C ASP A 113 27.25 3.21 1.31
N LEU A 114 26.40 2.22 1.62
CA LEU A 114 25.15 1.97 0.91
C LEU A 114 24.01 2.75 1.57
N THR A 115 23.57 3.84 0.95
CA THR A 115 22.42 4.65 1.40
C THR A 115 21.09 4.15 0.84
N GLY A 116 21.12 3.25 -0.12
CA GLY A 116 19.98 2.55 -0.67
C GLY A 116 20.33 1.13 -1.07
N VAL A 117 19.50 0.17 -0.65
CA VAL A 117 19.61 -1.24 -1.06
C VAL A 117 18.25 -1.78 -1.39
N GLU A 118 18.10 -2.25 -2.59
CA GLU A 118 16.91 -2.90 -3.12
C GLU A 118 17.22 -4.36 -3.41
N VAL A 119 16.35 -5.26 -2.96
CA VAL A 119 16.47 -6.69 -3.22
C VAL A 119 15.23 -7.20 -3.93
N ILE A 120 15.41 -8.23 -4.75
CA ILE A 120 14.33 -8.95 -5.40
C ILE A 120 14.25 -10.36 -4.80
N GLY A 121 13.05 -10.74 -4.33
CA GLY A 121 12.73 -12.11 -3.96
C GLY A 121 11.96 -12.77 -5.09
N LYS A 122 12.40 -13.93 -5.52
CA LYS A 122 11.76 -14.74 -6.58
C LYS A 122 11.33 -16.07 -6.00
N MET A 123 10.05 -16.38 -6.11
CA MET A 123 9.49 -17.69 -5.75
C MET A 123 9.62 -18.61 -6.95
N LEU A 124 10.14 -19.80 -6.72
CA LEU A 124 10.40 -20.81 -7.75
C LEU A 124 9.44 -21.99 -7.59
N ASP A 125 8.99 -22.54 -8.71
CA ASP A 125 8.29 -23.81 -8.76
C ASP A 125 9.28 -25.00 -8.78
N LEU A 126 8.73 -26.22 -8.86
CA LEU A 126 9.51 -27.46 -8.89
C LEU A 126 10.46 -27.58 -10.11
N GLU A 127 10.20 -26.80 -11.16
CA GLU A 127 10.98 -26.77 -12.40
C GLU A 127 11.96 -25.58 -12.42
N ASP A 128 12.18 -24.91 -11.28
CA ASP A 128 13.01 -23.71 -11.12
C ASP A 128 12.53 -22.47 -11.93
N LYS A 129 11.26 -22.47 -12.30
CA LYS A 129 10.64 -21.32 -12.97
C LYS A 129 10.12 -20.32 -11.94
N VAL A 130 10.33 -19.04 -12.22
CA VAL A 130 9.81 -17.96 -11.39
C VAL A 130 8.29 -17.86 -11.56
N ILE A 131 7.55 -18.14 -10.48
CA ILE A 131 6.07 -18.06 -10.43
C ILE A 131 5.57 -16.79 -9.77
N ALA A 132 6.38 -16.17 -8.93
CA ALA A 132 6.10 -14.86 -8.34
C ALA A 132 7.41 -14.16 -7.99
N GLN A 133 7.37 -12.83 -7.96
CA GLN A 133 8.52 -12.04 -7.52
C GLN A 133 8.07 -10.77 -6.81
N ILE A 134 8.93 -10.27 -5.94
CA ILE A 134 8.71 -9.02 -5.25
C ILE A 134 10.02 -8.25 -5.11
N VAL A 135 9.94 -6.94 -5.35
CA VAL A 135 11.06 -6.04 -5.12
C VAL A 135 10.81 -5.25 -3.84
N ARG A 136 11.82 -5.20 -2.96
CA ARG A 136 11.74 -4.52 -1.67
C ARG A 136 12.97 -3.66 -1.40
N LEU A 137 12.69 -2.42 -1.05
CA LEU A 137 13.69 -1.49 -0.57
C LEU A 137 14.01 -1.81 0.90
N GLN A 138 15.27 -2.12 1.19
CA GLN A 138 15.74 -2.45 2.53
C GLN A 138 16.28 -1.21 3.24
N ILE A 139 17.05 -0.40 2.53
CA ILE A 139 17.56 0.87 3.00
C ILE A 139 16.99 1.97 2.09
N PRO A 140 16.38 3.01 2.61
CA PRO A 140 16.23 3.40 4.02
C PRO A 140 14.95 2.88 4.72
N ARG A 141 14.23 1.91 4.15
CA ARG A 141 12.88 1.55 4.63
C ARG A 141 12.90 0.70 5.91
N ILE A 142 13.77 -0.29 5.97
CA ILE A 142 13.91 -1.20 7.13
C ILE A 142 15.00 -0.70 8.06
N ARG A 143 16.13 -0.28 7.50
CA ARG A 143 17.23 0.35 8.21
C ARG A 143 17.41 1.78 7.66
N LYS A 144 17.39 2.78 8.51
CA LYS A 144 17.53 4.20 8.10
C LYS A 144 18.99 4.59 7.86
N GLU A 145 19.89 4.04 8.65
CA GLU A 145 21.32 4.33 8.57
C GLU A 145 21.93 3.61 7.35
N PRO A 146 22.93 4.21 6.69
CA PRO A 146 23.70 3.54 5.65
C PRO A 146 24.32 2.23 6.13
N LEU A 147 24.45 1.26 5.24
CA LEU A 147 25.19 0.03 5.50
C LEU A 147 26.65 0.26 5.11
N LYS A 148 27.51 0.40 6.10
CA LYS A 148 28.92 0.70 5.91
C LYS A 148 29.70 -0.51 5.37
N PRO A 149 30.92 -0.28 4.81
CA PRO A 149 31.84 -1.36 4.48
C PRO A 149 32.05 -2.34 5.62
N GLY A 150 31.92 -3.64 5.33
CA GLY A 150 32.05 -4.72 6.32
C GLY A 150 30.80 -4.96 7.18
N GLU A 151 29.83 -4.09 7.17
CA GLU A 151 28.58 -4.29 7.94
C GLU A 151 27.62 -5.27 7.28
N SER A 152 26.81 -5.92 8.13
CA SER A 152 25.72 -6.78 7.69
C SER A 152 24.39 -6.36 8.31
N MET A 153 23.28 -6.72 7.65
CA MET A 153 21.94 -6.60 8.20
C MET A 153 21.11 -7.85 7.86
N ASN A 154 20.21 -8.21 8.75
CA ASN A 154 19.24 -9.28 8.49
C ASN A 154 18.04 -8.67 7.76
N ILE A 155 17.56 -9.38 6.75
CA ILE A 155 16.38 -9.04 5.98
C ILE A 155 15.38 -10.19 5.98
N VAL A 156 14.12 -9.86 5.87
CA VAL A 156 13.02 -10.82 5.73
C VAL A 156 12.22 -10.43 4.50
N LEU A 157 12.04 -11.39 3.61
CA LEU A 157 11.21 -11.21 2.42
C LEU A 157 10.04 -12.17 2.47
N LYS A 158 8.88 -11.65 2.05
CA LYS A 158 7.65 -12.41 1.90
C LYS A 158 7.16 -12.24 0.47
N VAL A 159 6.95 -13.35 -0.20
CA VAL A 159 6.43 -13.42 -1.57
C VAL A 159 5.12 -14.17 -1.55
N ASP A 160 4.05 -13.56 -2.03
CA ASP A 160 2.74 -14.20 -2.16
C ASP A 160 2.70 -14.99 -3.47
N ALA A 161 2.28 -16.25 -3.38
CA ALA A 161 2.03 -17.07 -4.56
C ALA A 161 0.77 -16.60 -5.31
N PRO A 162 0.69 -16.79 -6.63
CA PRO A 162 -0.55 -16.63 -7.36
C PRO A 162 -1.67 -17.51 -6.80
N LYS A 163 -2.92 -17.09 -6.94
CA LYS A 163 -4.10 -17.78 -6.38
C LYS A 163 -4.30 -19.24 -6.84
N ASN A 164 -3.76 -19.58 -7.99
CA ASN A 164 -3.86 -20.90 -8.60
C ASN A 164 -2.70 -21.84 -8.27
N ILE A 165 -1.78 -21.43 -7.41
CA ILE A 165 -0.61 -22.21 -7.00
C ILE A 165 -0.93 -22.90 -5.68
N ALA A 166 -0.71 -24.22 -5.64
CA ALA A 166 -0.78 -25.01 -4.40
C ALA A 166 0.58 -24.96 -3.65
N GLU A 167 0.55 -25.26 -2.36
CA GLU A 167 1.77 -25.32 -1.54
C GLU A 167 2.84 -26.24 -2.14
N VAL A 168 2.41 -27.39 -2.61
CA VAL A 168 3.29 -28.44 -3.17
C VAL A 168 4.01 -28.00 -4.47
N ASP A 169 3.52 -26.97 -5.12
CA ASP A 169 4.12 -26.44 -6.35
C ASP A 169 5.21 -25.41 -6.06
N VAL A 170 5.37 -24.99 -4.80
CA VAL A 170 6.40 -24.03 -4.38
C VAL A 170 7.65 -24.78 -3.93
N LYS A 171 8.74 -24.64 -4.67
CA LYS A 171 10.02 -25.29 -4.35
C LYS A 171 10.89 -24.44 -3.44
N ASP A 172 11.15 -23.20 -3.82
CA ASP A 172 12.15 -22.37 -3.15
C ASP A 172 11.93 -20.86 -3.40
N ILE A 173 12.73 -20.08 -2.69
CA ILE A 173 12.88 -18.63 -2.92
C ILE A 173 14.35 -18.29 -3.08
N THR A 174 14.65 -17.47 -4.08
CA THR A 174 15.94 -16.81 -4.20
C THR A 174 15.79 -15.34 -3.84
N ILE A 175 16.83 -14.77 -3.22
CA ILE A 175 16.90 -13.35 -2.92
C ILE A 175 18.17 -12.82 -3.54
N GLU A 176 18.03 -11.83 -4.42
CA GLU A 176 19.13 -11.24 -5.17
C GLU A 176 19.17 -9.72 -4.93
N LEU A 177 20.36 -9.14 -5.05
CA LEU A 177 20.51 -7.70 -5.10
C LEU A 177 19.87 -7.16 -6.38
N HIS A 178 19.02 -6.14 -6.28
CA HIS A 178 18.32 -5.54 -7.41
C HIS A 178 18.75 -4.11 -7.71
N GLY A 179 19.13 -3.38 -6.68
CA GLY A 179 19.60 -2.01 -6.83
C GLY A 179 20.41 -1.54 -5.63
N VAL A 180 21.30 -0.59 -5.87
CA VAL A 180 22.14 0.05 -4.86
C VAL A 180 22.17 1.56 -5.07
N ARG A 181 22.36 2.30 -3.96
CA ARG A 181 22.63 3.72 -3.97
C ARG A 181 23.73 4.01 -2.97
N PHE A 182 24.67 4.80 -3.36
CA PHE A 182 25.83 5.17 -2.56
C PHE A 182 25.68 6.59 -1.99
N GLN A 183 26.48 6.86 -0.96
CA GLN A 183 26.64 8.22 -0.46
C GLN A 183 27.57 8.99 -1.38
#